data_4ff4cf9110ef7ec444e658ef947bd9b0
#
_entry.id   4ff4cf9110ef7ec444e658ef947bd9b0
#
_cell.length_a   1.000
_cell.length_b   1.000
_cell.length_c   1.000
_cell.angle_alpha   90.00
_cell.angle_beta   90.00
_cell.angle_gamma   90.00
#
_symmetry.space_group_name_H-M   'P 1'
#
loop_
_entity.id
_entity.type
_entity.pdbx_description
1 polymer ?
#
loop_
_entity_poly.entity_id
_entity_poly.type
_entity_poly.pdbx_seq_one_letter_code
_entity_poly.pdbx_strand_id
1 'polypeptide(L)'
;MSIILVILVALIIGIVAGVLGIVPPSVESNLDTLILVMLCLLLFVIGLDMSQNKSVIKEIRRIGWKMILLPVFIAVGSIVGALVAGLVGGMDVRYAMAIGAGFGWYSLSAVMLTGLVGAQIGTMALLSNIFREMLSIVIMPLVVKYFGKLAAIAPGGATTMDTTLPVVVRYAGSEMSVISFVSGFTLSMLVIVLVPFFAGL
;
A
#
# COMPACT_ATOMS: atom_id res chain seq x y z
N MET A 1 -20.91 13.20 3.74
CA MET A 1 -19.86 12.80 4.69
C MET A 1 -18.59 12.54 3.89
N SER A 2 -17.44 13.06 4.30
CA SER A 2 -16.18 12.82 3.57
C SER A 2 -15.85 11.33 3.63
N ILE A 3 -15.43 10.72 2.51
CA ILE A 3 -15.05 9.30 2.45
C ILE A 3 -13.90 9.00 3.44
N ILE A 4 -13.00 9.97 3.65
CA ILE A 4 -11.94 9.88 4.66
C ILE A 4 -12.54 9.68 6.05
N LEU A 5 -13.59 10.44 6.40
CA LEU A 5 -14.23 10.30 7.70
C LEU A 5 -14.83 8.90 7.88
N VAL A 6 -15.44 8.34 6.84
CA VAL A 6 -15.99 6.98 6.86
C VAL A 6 -14.87 5.95 7.08
N ILE A 7 -13.76 6.08 6.36
CA ILE A 7 -12.61 5.17 6.47
C ILE A 7 -12.00 5.27 7.88
N LEU A 8 -11.78 6.49 8.39
CA LEU A 8 -11.21 6.69 9.72
C LEU A 8 -12.13 6.15 10.82
N VAL A 9 -13.44 6.37 10.71
CA VAL A 9 -14.41 5.83 11.67
C VAL A 9 -14.43 4.30 11.62
N ALA A 10 -14.45 3.69 10.43
CA ALA A 10 -14.40 2.25 10.28
C ALA A 10 -13.12 1.66 10.88
N LEU A 11 -11.97 2.31 10.65
CA LEU A 11 -10.69 1.91 11.20
C LEU A 11 -10.69 1.97 12.75
N ILE A 12 -11.17 3.07 13.33
CA ILE A 12 -11.26 3.22 14.79
C ILE A 12 -12.16 2.15 15.39
N ILE A 13 -13.34 1.91 14.78
CA ILE A 13 -14.26 0.85 15.22
C ILE A 13 -13.58 -0.51 15.17
N GLY A 14 -12.86 -0.82 14.07
CA GLY A 14 -12.14 -2.07 13.92
C GLY A 14 -11.06 -2.28 14.99
N ILE A 15 -10.25 -1.24 15.26
CA ILE A 15 -9.24 -1.28 16.32
C ILE A 15 -9.87 -1.49 17.69
N VAL A 16 -10.91 -0.74 18.02
CA VAL A 16 -11.62 -0.85 19.31
C VAL A 16 -12.24 -2.24 19.47
N ALA A 17 -12.90 -2.76 18.43
CA ALA A 17 -13.49 -4.09 18.45
C ALA A 17 -12.44 -5.20 18.65
N GLY A 18 -11.29 -5.08 18.00
CA GLY A 18 -10.18 -6.02 18.16
C GLY A 18 -9.56 -5.96 19.57
N VAL A 19 -9.29 -4.75 20.09
CA VAL A 19 -8.71 -4.58 21.43
C VAL A 19 -9.65 -5.06 22.53
N LEU A 20 -10.97 -4.83 22.39
CA LEU A 20 -11.98 -5.25 23.34
C LEU A 20 -12.36 -6.73 23.24
N GLY A 21 -11.85 -7.46 22.24
CA GLY A 21 -12.19 -8.87 22.01
C GLY A 21 -13.65 -9.12 21.71
N ILE A 22 -14.37 -8.14 21.13
CA ILE A 22 -15.80 -8.24 20.82
C ILE A 22 -16.05 -9.08 19.57
N VAL A 23 -15.02 -9.31 18.76
CA VAL A 23 -15.12 -10.06 17.50
C VAL A 23 -15.38 -11.54 17.81
N PRO A 24 -16.49 -12.12 17.32
CA PRO A 24 -16.78 -13.54 17.52
C PRO A 24 -15.67 -14.41 16.91
N PRO A 25 -15.28 -15.54 17.56
CA PRO A 25 -14.24 -16.43 17.05
C PRO A 25 -14.51 -16.96 15.64
N SER A 26 -15.79 -17.12 15.28
CA SER A 26 -16.21 -17.54 13.93
C SER A 26 -15.92 -16.47 12.85
N VAL A 27 -15.91 -15.21 13.22
CA VAL A 27 -15.54 -14.10 12.32
C VAL A 27 -14.03 -14.00 12.25
N GLU A 28 -13.36 -14.07 13.40
CA GLU A 28 -11.91 -13.99 13.50
C GLU A 28 -11.20 -15.09 12.66
N SER A 29 -11.68 -16.33 12.74
CA SER A 29 -11.13 -17.45 11.96
C SER A 29 -11.35 -17.34 10.45
N ASN A 30 -12.30 -16.49 10.00
CA ASN A 30 -12.62 -16.29 8.58
C ASN A 30 -12.25 -14.89 8.06
N LEU A 31 -11.55 -14.07 8.86
CA LEU A 31 -11.21 -12.69 8.47
C LEU A 31 -10.43 -12.63 7.15
N ASP A 32 -9.45 -13.49 6.95
CA ASP A 32 -8.66 -13.52 5.73
C ASP A 32 -9.51 -13.81 4.49
N THR A 33 -10.45 -14.76 4.62
CA THR A 33 -11.39 -15.10 3.54
C THR A 33 -12.36 -13.93 3.28
N LEU A 34 -12.86 -13.29 4.34
CA LEU A 34 -13.74 -12.13 4.22
C LEU A 34 -13.04 -10.96 3.53
N ILE A 35 -11.81 -10.66 3.94
CA ILE A 35 -10.98 -9.62 3.33
C ILE A 35 -10.76 -9.94 1.84
N LEU A 36 -10.39 -11.18 1.51
CA LEU A 36 -10.19 -11.59 0.12
C LEU A 36 -11.45 -11.41 -0.73
N VAL A 37 -12.62 -11.83 -0.24
CA VAL A 37 -13.89 -11.67 -0.95
C VAL A 37 -14.21 -10.19 -1.17
N MET A 38 -14.05 -9.36 -0.14
CA MET A 38 -14.29 -7.91 -0.25
C MET A 38 -13.32 -7.24 -1.23
N LEU A 39 -12.05 -7.63 -1.25
CA LEU A 39 -11.07 -7.14 -2.22
C LEU A 39 -11.42 -7.57 -3.64
N CYS A 40 -11.82 -8.83 -3.85
CA CYS A 40 -12.27 -9.30 -5.17
C CYS A 40 -13.48 -8.52 -5.68
N LEU A 41 -14.47 -8.27 -4.82
CA LEU A 41 -15.64 -7.44 -5.16
C LEU A 41 -15.23 -6.01 -5.50
N LEU A 42 -14.34 -5.41 -4.72
CA LEU A 42 -13.81 -4.08 -4.96
C LEU A 42 -13.14 -3.99 -6.34
N LEU A 43 -12.21 -4.92 -6.63
CA LEU A 43 -11.49 -4.96 -7.91
C LEU A 43 -12.44 -5.18 -9.08
N PHE A 44 -13.47 -6.03 -8.91
CA PHE A 44 -14.50 -6.25 -9.92
C PHE A 44 -15.28 -4.98 -10.24
N VAL A 45 -15.74 -4.25 -9.21
CA VAL A 45 -16.47 -2.98 -9.38
C VAL A 45 -15.59 -1.93 -10.06
N ILE A 46 -14.32 -1.82 -9.66
CA ILE A 46 -13.35 -0.92 -10.32
C ILE A 46 -13.13 -1.32 -11.77
N GLY A 47 -13.02 -2.63 -12.05
CA GLY A 47 -12.90 -3.15 -13.43
C GLY A 47 -14.10 -2.78 -14.30
N LEU A 48 -15.32 -2.85 -13.74
CA LEU A 48 -16.54 -2.41 -14.44
C LEU A 48 -16.52 -0.90 -14.74
N ASP A 49 -16.14 -0.07 -13.76
CA ASP A 49 -16.03 1.38 -13.95
C ASP A 49 -14.99 1.72 -15.03
N MET A 50 -13.84 1.06 -14.99
CA MET A 50 -12.80 1.21 -16.01
C MET A 50 -13.25 0.80 -17.41
N SER A 51 -14.02 -0.30 -17.54
CA SER A 51 -14.49 -0.78 -18.85
C SER A 51 -15.41 0.21 -19.56
N GLN A 52 -16.12 1.03 -18.80
CA GLN A 52 -17.00 2.07 -19.31
C GLN A 52 -16.25 3.37 -19.68
N ASN A 53 -15.01 3.51 -19.19
CA ASN A 53 -14.24 4.75 -19.35
C ASN A 53 -13.20 4.61 -20.49
N LYS A 54 -13.63 4.97 -21.72
CA LYS A 54 -12.75 4.93 -22.92
C LYS A 54 -11.49 5.79 -22.78
N SER A 55 -11.45 6.76 -21.85
CA SER A 55 -10.28 7.59 -21.60
C SER A 55 -9.13 6.81 -20.97
N VAL A 56 -9.42 5.77 -20.19
CA VAL A 56 -8.43 4.91 -19.53
C VAL A 56 -7.50 4.24 -20.54
N ILE A 57 -8.08 3.64 -21.60
CA ILE A 57 -7.29 2.97 -22.66
C ILE A 57 -6.40 3.97 -23.40
N LYS A 58 -6.92 5.19 -23.60
CA LYS A 58 -6.18 6.27 -24.25
C LYS A 58 -5.00 6.74 -23.38
N GLU A 59 -5.19 6.82 -22.06
CA GLU A 59 -4.17 7.22 -21.11
C GLU A 59 -3.07 6.15 -20.97
N ILE A 60 -3.42 4.86 -20.93
CA ILE A 60 -2.45 3.75 -20.95
C ILE A 60 -1.54 3.85 -22.18
N ARG A 61 -2.11 4.08 -23.36
CA ARG A 61 -1.34 4.25 -24.59
C ARG A 61 -0.46 5.51 -24.58
N ARG A 62 -0.93 6.59 -23.95
CA ARG A 62 -0.21 7.86 -23.85
C ARG A 62 0.98 7.77 -22.91
N ILE A 63 0.84 7.11 -21.77
CA ILE A 63 1.90 6.99 -20.76
C ILE A 63 2.95 5.96 -21.18
N GLY A 64 2.54 4.89 -21.88
CA GLY A 64 3.44 3.87 -22.43
C GLY A 64 4.39 3.30 -21.38
N TRP A 65 5.66 3.10 -21.75
CA TRP A 65 6.70 2.52 -20.88
C TRP A 65 7.04 3.37 -19.64
N LYS A 66 6.70 4.66 -19.61
CA LYS A 66 6.84 5.53 -18.42
C LYS A 66 6.04 5.03 -17.23
N MET A 67 5.03 4.20 -17.49
CA MET A 67 4.25 3.53 -16.45
C MET A 67 5.10 2.63 -15.53
N ILE A 68 6.17 2.04 -16.08
CA ILE A 68 7.10 1.19 -15.32
C ILE A 68 8.10 2.04 -14.52
N LEU A 69 8.39 3.27 -14.95
CA LEU A 69 9.28 4.16 -14.22
C LEU A 69 8.70 4.61 -12.88
N LEU A 70 7.38 4.77 -12.80
CA LEU A 70 6.73 5.22 -11.59
C LEU A 70 7.00 4.29 -10.39
N PRO A 71 6.73 2.97 -10.45
CA PRO A 71 7.05 2.07 -9.33
C PRO A 71 8.54 2.02 -9.01
N VAL A 72 9.44 2.19 -9.98
CA VAL A 72 10.88 2.26 -9.72
C VAL A 72 11.22 3.48 -8.87
N PHE A 73 10.71 4.67 -9.21
CA PHE A 73 10.92 5.88 -8.41
C PHE A 73 10.30 5.76 -7.02
N ILE A 74 9.13 5.13 -6.90
CA ILE A 74 8.48 4.87 -5.60
C ILE A 74 9.34 3.92 -4.77
N ALA A 75 9.87 2.85 -5.37
CA ALA A 75 10.73 1.89 -4.69
C ALA A 75 12.01 2.58 -4.17
N VAL A 76 12.72 3.32 -5.02
CA VAL A 76 13.92 4.06 -4.64
C VAL A 76 13.62 5.06 -3.53
N GLY A 77 12.56 5.87 -3.68
CA GLY A 77 12.16 6.85 -2.67
C GLY A 77 11.79 6.22 -1.34
N SER A 78 11.11 5.06 -1.35
CA SER A 78 10.75 4.32 -0.13
C SER A 78 11.99 3.78 0.59
N ILE A 79 12.92 3.17 -0.14
CA ILE A 79 14.16 2.60 0.42
C ILE A 79 15.05 3.71 0.97
N VAL A 80 15.24 4.79 0.21
CA VAL A 80 16.03 5.95 0.66
C VAL A 80 15.41 6.62 1.88
N GLY A 81 14.07 6.80 1.87
CA GLY A 81 13.36 7.35 3.03
C GLY A 81 13.49 6.47 4.28
N ALA A 82 13.39 5.16 4.13
CA ALA A 82 13.57 4.21 5.22
C ALA A 82 15.03 4.16 5.71
N LEU A 83 16.02 4.26 4.81
CA LEU A 83 17.43 4.39 5.13
C LEU A 83 17.69 5.61 6.01
N VAL A 84 17.19 6.78 5.61
CA VAL A 84 17.34 8.02 6.38
C VAL A 84 16.67 7.90 7.75
N ALA A 85 15.44 7.38 7.80
CA ALA A 85 14.72 7.15 9.06
C ALA A 85 15.46 6.17 9.97
N GLY A 86 16.02 5.09 9.42
CA GLY A 86 16.82 4.12 10.16
C GLY A 86 18.09 4.72 10.74
N LEU A 87 18.80 5.52 9.97
CA LEU A 87 20.01 6.23 10.45
C LEU A 87 19.68 7.18 11.61
N VAL A 88 18.59 7.94 11.50
CA VAL A 88 18.14 8.84 12.57
C VAL A 88 17.68 8.08 13.81
N GLY A 89 17.01 6.93 13.61
CA GLY A 89 16.53 6.07 14.70
C GLY A 89 17.57 5.13 15.29
N GLY A 90 18.82 5.13 14.79
CA GLY A 90 19.88 4.22 15.25
C GLY A 90 19.64 2.74 14.90
N MET A 91 18.84 2.47 13.87
CA MET A 91 18.59 1.12 13.36
C MET A 91 19.68 0.72 12.36
N ASP A 92 20.01 -0.58 12.31
CA ASP A 92 20.86 -1.12 11.25
C ASP A 92 20.27 -0.78 9.87
N VAL A 93 21.11 -0.20 9.02
CA VAL A 93 20.74 0.27 7.68
C VAL A 93 20.10 -0.83 6.83
N ARG A 94 20.58 -2.07 6.95
CA ARG A 94 20.03 -3.22 6.23
C ARG A 94 18.58 -3.48 6.59
N TYR A 95 18.26 -3.48 7.88
CA TYR A 95 16.90 -3.70 8.35
C TYR A 95 15.97 -2.54 8.03
N ALA A 96 16.48 -1.31 8.12
CA ALA A 96 15.72 -0.13 7.69
C ALA A 96 15.33 -0.22 6.22
N MET A 97 16.29 -0.53 5.34
CA MET A 97 16.03 -0.70 3.91
C MET A 97 15.09 -1.88 3.62
N ALA A 98 15.25 -3.02 4.34
CA ALA A 98 14.36 -4.17 4.20
C ALA A 98 12.92 -3.84 4.61
N ILE A 99 12.71 -3.07 5.67
CA ILE A 99 11.39 -2.57 6.09
C ILE A 99 10.82 -1.64 5.01
N GLY A 100 11.62 -0.71 4.48
CA GLY A 100 11.23 0.20 3.41
C GLY A 100 10.87 -0.50 2.11
N ALA A 101 11.56 -1.63 1.81
CA ALA A 101 11.29 -2.48 0.66
C ALA A 101 9.97 -3.29 0.78
N GLY A 102 9.28 -3.22 1.91
CA GLY A 102 7.92 -3.75 2.07
C GLY A 102 6.86 -2.98 1.30
N PHE A 103 7.15 -1.75 0.89
CA PHE A 103 6.32 -0.87 0.04
C PHE A 103 4.85 -0.75 0.45
N GLY A 104 4.48 -1.07 1.68
CA GLY A 104 3.10 -1.10 2.17
C GLY A 104 2.50 -2.50 2.26
N TRP A 105 3.14 -3.53 1.73
CA TRP A 105 2.66 -4.92 1.89
C TRP A 105 3.08 -5.49 3.24
N TYR A 106 2.39 -5.02 4.28
CA TYR A 106 2.72 -5.29 5.68
C TYR A 106 2.69 -6.79 6.02
N SER A 107 1.69 -7.54 5.56
CA SER A 107 1.54 -8.97 5.91
C SER A 107 2.70 -9.81 5.38
N LEU A 108 3.09 -9.63 4.11
CA LEU A 108 4.18 -10.40 3.50
C LEU A 108 5.54 -9.96 4.07
N SER A 109 5.82 -8.66 4.09
CA SER A 109 7.12 -8.15 4.57
C SER A 109 7.37 -8.48 6.03
N ALA A 110 6.32 -8.42 6.88
CA ALA A 110 6.43 -8.81 8.29
C ALA A 110 6.75 -10.30 8.47
N VAL A 111 6.05 -11.18 7.76
CA VAL A 111 6.29 -12.63 7.83
C VAL A 111 7.70 -12.96 7.33
N MET A 112 8.11 -12.39 6.20
CA MET A 112 9.45 -12.62 5.65
C MET A 112 10.54 -12.15 6.62
N LEU A 113 10.44 -10.94 7.16
CA LEU A 113 11.43 -10.40 8.10
C LEU A 113 11.41 -11.10 9.45
N THR A 114 10.25 -11.57 9.93
CA THR A 114 10.18 -12.42 11.12
C THR A 114 10.98 -13.70 10.92
N GLY A 115 10.84 -14.34 9.78
CA GLY A 115 11.56 -15.59 9.47
C GLY A 115 13.06 -15.41 9.21
N LEU A 116 13.45 -14.29 8.58
CA LEU A 116 14.84 -14.03 8.18
C LEU A 116 15.69 -13.41 9.29
N VAL A 117 15.12 -12.49 10.07
CA VAL A 117 15.87 -11.63 11.00
C VAL A 117 15.35 -11.75 12.43
N GLY A 118 14.08 -12.06 12.62
CA GLY A 118 13.45 -12.23 13.92
C GLY A 118 12.21 -11.37 14.13
N ALA A 119 11.44 -11.71 15.17
CA ALA A 119 10.12 -11.15 15.45
C ALA A 119 10.15 -9.62 15.67
N GLN A 120 11.21 -9.07 16.23
CA GLN A 120 11.32 -7.63 16.48
C GLN A 120 11.29 -6.85 15.17
N ILE A 121 12.12 -7.22 14.20
CA ILE A 121 12.18 -6.53 12.90
C ILE A 121 10.91 -6.79 12.08
N GLY A 122 10.35 -8.02 12.15
CA GLY A 122 9.08 -8.34 11.52
C GLY A 122 7.92 -7.49 12.06
N THR A 123 7.84 -7.29 13.37
CA THR A 123 6.84 -6.41 13.99
C THR A 123 7.03 -4.93 13.58
N MET A 124 8.28 -4.47 13.52
CA MET A 124 8.56 -3.11 13.03
C MET A 124 8.14 -2.94 11.56
N ALA A 125 8.37 -3.95 10.72
CA ALA A 125 7.90 -3.94 9.33
C ALA A 125 6.37 -3.92 9.24
N LEU A 126 5.68 -4.72 10.06
CA LEU A 126 4.23 -4.73 10.14
C LEU A 126 3.70 -3.32 10.43
N LEU A 127 4.13 -2.77 11.56
CA LEU A 127 3.64 -1.46 12.04
C LEU A 127 4.00 -0.33 11.07
N SER A 128 5.23 -0.27 10.59
CA SER A 128 5.67 0.76 9.65
C SER A 128 4.84 0.77 8.35
N ASN A 129 4.57 -0.40 7.78
CA ASN A 129 3.80 -0.50 6.55
C ASN A 129 2.30 -0.25 6.77
N ILE A 130 1.72 -0.63 7.94
CA ILE A 130 0.36 -0.25 8.32
C ILE A 130 0.26 1.28 8.47
N PHE A 131 1.18 1.91 9.20
CA PHE A 131 1.19 3.37 9.34
C PHE A 131 1.34 4.08 8.00
N ARG A 132 2.18 3.55 7.09
CA ARG A 132 2.29 4.07 5.73
C ARG A 132 0.95 4.06 5.00
N GLU A 133 0.22 2.95 5.06
CA GLU A 133 -1.09 2.83 4.42
C GLU A 133 -2.09 3.84 5.01
N MET A 134 -2.21 3.88 6.34
CA MET A 134 -3.09 4.83 7.02
C MET A 134 -2.75 6.29 6.67
N LEU A 135 -1.46 6.63 6.73
CA LEU A 135 -0.99 7.97 6.39
C LEU A 135 -1.28 8.31 4.94
N SER A 136 -1.08 7.36 4.02
CA SER A 136 -1.34 7.57 2.59
C SER A 136 -2.79 7.97 2.33
N ILE A 137 -3.75 7.34 3.01
CA ILE A 137 -5.19 7.66 2.92
C ILE A 137 -5.45 9.09 3.39
N VAL A 138 -4.86 9.49 4.52
CA VAL A 138 -5.08 10.80 5.13
C VAL A 138 -4.47 11.92 4.30
N ILE A 139 -3.24 11.75 3.80
CA ILE A 139 -2.53 12.79 3.06
C ILE A 139 -2.89 12.83 1.57
N MET A 140 -3.62 11.85 1.03
CA MET A 140 -3.95 11.74 -0.39
C MET A 140 -4.48 13.04 -1.02
N PRO A 141 -5.48 13.73 -0.43
CA PRO A 141 -6.00 14.98 -1.00
C PRO A 141 -4.94 16.08 -1.06
N LEU A 142 -4.02 16.13 -0.10
CA LEU A 142 -2.93 17.11 -0.09
C LEU A 142 -1.90 16.78 -1.18
N VAL A 143 -1.55 15.49 -1.32
CA VAL A 143 -0.63 15.04 -2.36
C VAL A 143 -1.17 15.37 -3.75
N VAL A 144 -2.43 15.08 -4.01
CA VAL A 144 -3.06 15.43 -5.30
C VAL A 144 -3.05 16.92 -5.55
N LYS A 145 -3.36 17.73 -4.52
CA LYS A 145 -3.43 19.18 -4.62
C LYS A 145 -2.08 19.81 -4.94
N TYR A 146 -1.00 19.38 -4.29
CA TYR A 146 0.31 20.03 -4.39
C TYR A 146 1.26 19.37 -5.39
N PHE A 147 1.16 18.07 -5.61
CA PHE A 147 2.08 17.29 -6.44
C PHE A 147 1.41 16.67 -7.67
N GLY A 148 0.09 16.78 -7.78
CA GLY A 148 -0.68 16.30 -8.92
C GLY A 148 -1.13 14.84 -8.82
N LYS A 149 -1.96 14.43 -9.78
CA LYS A 149 -2.66 13.15 -9.77
C LYS A 149 -1.74 11.93 -9.76
N LEU A 150 -0.64 11.98 -10.51
CA LEU A 150 0.30 10.86 -10.61
C LEU A 150 1.03 10.61 -9.29
N ALA A 151 1.33 11.67 -8.54
CA ALA A 151 2.00 11.57 -7.24
C ALA A 151 1.12 10.91 -6.17
N ALA A 152 -0.21 10.86 -6.36
CA ALA A 152 -1.14 10.19 -5.46
C ALA A 152 -0.82 8.70 -5.25
N ILE A 153 -0.17 8.08 -6.23
CA ILE A 153 0.18 6.65 -6.19
C ILE A 153 1.36 6.39 -5.23
N ALA A 154 2.27 7.35 -5.07
CA ALA A 154 3.52 7.14 -4.35
C ALA A 154 3.36 6.80 -2.86
N PRO A 155 2.50 7.48 -2.06
CA PRO A 155 2.35 7.16 -0.64
C PRO A 155 1.82 5.75 -0.39
N GLY A 156 0.82 5.31 -1.16
CA GLY A 156 0.22 3.98 -1.00
C GLY A 156 1.17 2.85 -1.37
N GLY A 157 2.04 3.05 -2.36
CA GLY A 157 2.97 2.01 -2.78
C GLY A 157 2.28 0.75 -3.34
N ALA A 158 2.54 -0.41 -2.75
CA ALA A 158 1.93 -1.68 -3.17
C ALA A 158 0.40 -1.69 -2.97
N THR A 159 -0.11 -1.06 -1.90
CA THR A 159 -1.55 -1.05 -1.60
C THR A 159 -2.39 -0.25 -2.60
N THR A 160 -1.75 0.46 -3.54
CA THR A 160 -2.47 1.17 -4.61
C THR A 160 -3.10 0.25 -5.65
N MET A 161 -2.78 -1.03 -5.64
CA MET A 161 -3.46 -2.02 -6.49
C MET A 161 -4.80 -2.49 -5.91
N ASP A 162 -5.02 -2.32 -4.59
CA ASP A 162 -6.16 -2.86 -3.85
C ASP A 162 -6.72 -1.87 -2.80
N THR A 163 -6.23 -1.86 -1.59
CA THR A 163 -6.85 -1.19 -0.44
C THR A 163 -6.86 0.34 -0.55
N THR A 164 -5.82 0.97 -1.08
CA THR A 164 -5.78 2.43 -1.29
C THR A 164 -6.30 2.86 -2.67
N LEU A 165 -6.57 1.91 -3.58
CA LEU A 165 -7.05 2.21 -4.93
C LEU A 165 -8.33 3.06 -4.97
N PRO A 166 -9.37 2.78 -4.14
CA PRO A 166 -10.58 3.61 -4.12
C PRO A 166 -10.29 5.07 -3.74
N VAL A 167 -9.31 5.29 -2.86
CA VAL A 167 -8.92 6.62 -2.41
C VAL A 167 -8.19 7.36 -3.53
N VAL A 168 -7.27 6.68 -4.25
CA VAL A 168 -6.60 7.24 -5.43
C VAL A 168 -7.64 7.62 -6.49
N VAL A 169 -8.57 6.71 -6.83
CA VAL A 169 -9.62 6.97 -7.82
C VAL A 169 -10.50 8.15 -7.40
N ARG A 170 -10.83 8.25 -6.11
CA ARG A 170 -11.66 9.35 -5.58
C ARG A 170 -11.01 10.72 -5.73
N TYR A 171 -9.70 10.84 -5.48
CA TYR A 171 -9.00 12.13 -5.47
C TYR A 171 -8.23 12.44 -6.74
N ALA A 172 -7.68 11.42 -7.39
CA ALA A 172 -6.88 11.59 -8.61
C ALA A 172 -7.66 11.30 -9.90
N GLY A 173 -8.81 10.64 -9.81
CA GLY A 173 -9.66 10.28 -10.95
C GLY A 173 -9.54 8.82 -11.37
N SER A 174 -10.57 8.30 -12.04
CA SER A 174 -10.65 6.91 -12.49
C SER A 174 -9.57 6.57 -13.53
N GLU A 175 -9.05 7.56 -14.25
CA GLU A 175 -7.94 7.41 -15.18
C GLU A 175 -6.65 6.92 -14.50
N MET A 176 -6.49 7.18 -13.19
CA MET A 176 -5.32 6.74 -12.42
C MET A 176 -5.41 5.29 -11.96
N SER A 177 -6.57 4.65 -12.05
CA SER A 177 -6.78 3.29 -11.51
C SER A 177 -5.85 2.25 -12.14
N VAL A 178 -5.68 2.26 -13.46
CA VAL A 178 -4.79 1.29 -14.15
C VAL A 178 -3.34 1.51 -13.77
N ILE A 179 -2.92 2.78 -13.73
CA ILE A 179 -1.54 3.14 -13.37
C ILE A 179 -1.26 2.72 -11.93
N SER A 180 -2.22 2.96 -11.03
CA SER A 180 -2.15 2.55 -9.63
C SER A 180 -2.04 1.03 -9.49
N PHE A 181 -2.90 0.29 -10.20
CA PHE A 181 -2.88 -1.17 -10.19
C PHE A 181 -1.55 -1.72 -10.68
N VAL A 182 -1.08 -1.27 -11.86
CA VAL A 182 0.20 -1.73 -12.43
C VAL A 182 1.38 -1.36 -11.53
N SER A 183 1.36 -0.15 -10.97
CA SER A 183 2.41 0.30 -10.05
C SER A 183 2.41 -0.53 -8.77
N GLY A 184 1.25 -0.73 -8.15
CA GLY A 184 1.11 -1.54 -6.94
C GLY A 184 1.52 -2.98 -7.16
N PHE A 185 1.08 -3.60 -8.27
CA PHE A 185 1.46 -4.96 -8.66
C PHE A 185 2.98 -5.09 -8.85
N THR A 186 3.59 -4.14 -9.57
CA THR A 186 5.05 -4.13 -9.79
C THR A 186 5.79 -4.03 -8.46
N LEU A 187 5.36 -3.14 -7.55
CA LEU A 187 5.96 -3.00 -6.22
C LEU A 187 5.79 -4.28 -5.40
N SER A 188 4.64 -4.94 -5.48
CA SER A 188 4.41 -6.22 -4.80
C SER A 188 5.37 -7.32 -5.27
N MET A 189 5.66 -7.37 -6.57
CA MET A 189 6.68 -8.30 -7.08
C MET A 189 8.08 -7.94 -6.56
N LEU A 190 8.39 -6.64 -6.44
CA LEU A 190 9.66 -6.18 -5.89
C LEU A 190 9.83 -6.49 -4.41
N VAL A 191 8.75 -6.53 -3.61
CA VAL A 191 8.80 -6.95 -2.18
C VAL A 191 9.49 -8.31 -2.04
N ILE A 192 9.06 -9.29 -2.85
CA ILE A 192 9.52 -10.67 -2.78
C ILE A 192 11.05 -10.77 -2.98
N VAL A 193 11.61 -9.88 -3.79
CA VAL A 193 13.04 -9.87 -4.11
C VAL A 193 13.83 -8.95 -3.18
N LEU A 194 13.35 -7.73 -2.96
CA LEU A 194 14.12 -6.70 -2.28
C LEU A 194 14.12 -6.85 -0.75
N VAL A 195 13.06 -7.35 -0.15
CA VAL A 195 13.03 -7.58 1.31
C VAL A 195 14.10 -8.59 1.72
N PRO A 196 14.18 -9.81 1.17
CA PRO A 196 15.24 -10.74 1.54
C PRO A 196 16.62 -10.28 1.09
N PHE A 197 16.74 -9.56 -0.03
CA PHE A 197 18.01 -9.00 -0.49
C PHE A 197 18.62 -8.05 0.56
N PHE A 198 17.85 -7.07 1.03
CA PHE A 198 18.35 -6.13 2.04
C PHE A 198 18.50 -6.77 3.43
N ALA A 199 17.65 -7.73 3.79
CA ALA A 199 17.78 -8.45 5.06
C ALA A 199 19.03 -9.35 5.11
N GLY A 200 19.52 -9.80 3.96
CA GLY A 200 20.70 -10.66 3.82
C GLY A 200 22.02 -9.92 3.63
N LEU A 201 21.98 -8.59 3.44
CA LEU A 201 23.17 -7.75 3.36
C LEU A 201 23.83 -7.64 4.75
#